data_b103e737153841895becc493262f7448
#
_entry.id   b103e737153841895becc493262f7448
#
_cell.length_a   1.000
_cell.length_b   1.000
_cell.length_c   1.000
_cell.angle_alpha   90.00
_cell.angle_beta   90.00
_cell.angle_gamma   90.00
#
_symmetry.space_group_name_H-M   'P 1'
#
loop_
_entity.id
_entity.type
_entity.pdbx_description
1 polymer ?
#
loop_
_entity_poly.entity_id
_entity_poly.type
_entity_poly.pdbx_seq_one_letter_code
_entity_poly.pdbx_strand_id
1 'polypeptide(L)'
;MRKAVDKRRLPSYVLEPKQARRRAASSKNAMTDRYYITTAISYPNGKPHIGHAYELIATDAIARFMRLDGKDVFFLTGTDEHGIKMLQTARAEGIEVQELADRNAARFREMTSALNASNDDFIRTTEERHKHTCRAIWQKMADNGDIYKDAYAGWYSVRDEAYYDESETEVRDDGVRYGPQGTPVEWVEEESYFFRLSAYQDRLLKLYEENPEFIGPDTRRNEVVSFVSRGLNDLSMSRTTFDWGIPVPGDEAHVMYVWVDALTNYLSATGWPETHERNRFWPADAHIIGKDIVRFHTVYWPAFLMSAGLPLPRHVFGHGFLFNRGEKMSKSLGNVVDPFEMAELYGVDQMRYFFLREVPFGNDGSYSHEAIVNRINADLANDLGNLAQRSLSMIAKNCEGRVPQPGNFSDEDRALLDAAHALPETTRGEMQAFRIHRALEAIWQVVGDANRYFASQEPWALKKTDPERMATVLYVTAEVIRVVAVMVQAVMPESAGKLLDLLAVPQNARQFADTTTQLAAGVELPQPQGVFPRYVEAEA
;
A
#
# COMPACT_ATOMS: atom_id res chain seq x y z
N MET A 1 40.71 -74.06 -3.75
CA MET A 1 40.42 -73.38 -2.45
C MET A 1 39.69 -72.06 -2.76
N ARG A 2 38.36 -72.05 -2.48
CA ARG A 2 37.48 -70.91 -2.63
C ARG A 2 37.58 -70.05 -1.39
N LYS A 3 37.79 -68.71 -1.51
CA LYS A 3 37.56 -67.76 -0.44
C LYS A 3 36.38 -66.86 -0.85
N ALA A 4 35.35 -66.86 0.00
CA ALA A 4 34.14 -66.07 -0.12
C ALA A 4 34.42 -64.59 0.15
N VAL A 5 33.78 -63.70 -0.61
CA VAL A 5 33.74 -62.23 -0.40
C VAL A 5 32.48 -61.89 0.33
N ASP A 6 32.67 -61.28 1.50
CA ASP A 6 31.63 -60.82 2.43
C ASP A 6 30.94 -59.57 1.88
N LYS A 7 29.63 -59.63 1.60
CA LYS A 7 28.79 -58.50 1.22
C LYS A 7 28.23 -57.81 2.46
N ARG A 8 28.88 -56.75 2.92
CA ARG A 8 28.29 -55.86 3.93
C ARG A 8 27.19 -54.98 3.32
N ARG A 9 25.96 -55.19 3.78
CA ARG A 9 24.78 -54.37 3.48
C ARG A 9 24.93 -52.97 4.09
N LEU A 10 24.75 -51.92 3.28
CA LEU A 10 24.49 -50.56 3.74
C LEU A 10 23.02 -50.47 4.22
N PRO A 11 22.72 -49.78 5.32
CA PRO A 11 21.36 -49.59 5.74
C PRO A 11 20.63 -48.55 4.90
N SER A 12 19.55 -48.95 4.23
CA SER A 12 18.61 -48.09 3.56
C SER A 12 17.78 -47.33 4.61
N TYR A 13 18.05 -46.07 4.82
CA TYR A 13 17.15 -45.17 5.56
C TYR A 13 15.92 -44.86 4.70
N VAL A 14 14.85 -45.65 4.90
CA VAL A 14 13.51 -45.27 4.42
C VAL A 14 12.95 -44.28 5.42
N LEU A 15 12.89 -43.00 5.04
CA LEU A 15 12.21 -41.97 5.82
C LEU A 15 10.72 -42.27 5.89
N GLU A 16 10.18 -42.34 7.13
CA GLU A 16 8.76 -42.56 7.36
C GLU A 16 7.88 -41.50 6.66
N PRO A 17 6.70 -41.88 6.14
CA PRO A 17 5.80 -40.97 5.42
C PRO A 17 5.35 -39.73 6.22
N LYS A 18 5.41 -39.80 7.56
CA LYS A 18 5.07 -38.68 8.45
C LYS A 18 6.14 -37.57 8.47
N GLN A 19 7.43 -37.90 8.28
CA GLN A 19 8.50 -36.92 8.22
C GLN A 19 8.55 -36.21 6.85
N ALA A 20 8.22 -36.92 5.76
CA ALA A 20 8.08 -36.31 4.43
C ALA A 20 6.88 -35.35 4.36
N ARG A 21 5.75 -35.70 5.02
CA ARG A 21 4.58 -34.80 5.12
C ARG A 21 4.86 -33.57 5.99
N ARG A 22 5.62 -33.68 7.08
CA ARG A 22 6.02 -32.53 7.91
C ARG A 22 7.01 -31.61 7.19
N ARG A 23 7.96 -32.14 6.39
CA ARG A 23 8.87 -31.32 5.56
C ARG A 23 8.14 -30.66 4.40
N ALA A 24 7.18 -31.32 3.75
CA ALA A 24 6.36 -30.74 2.69
C ALA A 24 5.36 -29.67 3.24
N ALA A 25 4.84 -29.86 4.46
CA ALA A 25 4.03 -28.84 5.14
C ALA A 25 4.89 -27.64 5.58
N SER A 26 6.11 -27.87 6.10
CA SER A 26 7.06 -26.82 6.47
C SER A 26 7.52 -26.00 5.25
N SER A 27 7.76 -26.63 4.09
CA SER A 27 8.13 -25.90 2.87
C SER A 27 6.96 -25.15 2.23
N LYS A 28 5.71 -25.62 2.39
CA LYS A 28 4.52 -24.88 1.96
C LYS A 28 4.25 -23.67 2.86
N ASN A 29 4.44 -23.78 4.18
CA ASN A 29 4.31 -22.63 5.08
C ASN A 29 5.43 -21.59 4.88
N ALA A 30 6.65 -21.99 4.56
CA ALA A 30 7.75 -21.03 4.34
C ALA A 30 7.55 -20.09 3.13
N MET A 31 6.70 -20.47 2.15
CA MET A 31 6.34 -19.59 1.01
C MET A 31 5.15 -18.66 1.31
N THR A 32 4.39 -18.87 2.38
CA THR A 32 3.22 -18.07 2.74
C THR A 32 3.49 -16.95 3.74
N ASP A 33 4.68 -16.90 4.34
CA ASP A 33 5.01 -15.94 5.42
C ASP A 33 5.52 -14.59 4.92
N ARG A 34 5.87 -14.45 3.63
CA ARG A 34 6.35 -13.19 3.05
C ARG A 34 5.22 -12.41 2.40
N TYR A 35 5.38 -11.08 2.37
CA TYR A 35 4.47 -10.17 1.68
C TYR A 35 5.24 -8.99 1.12
N TYR A 36 5.24 -8.82 -0.20
CA TYR A 36 5.87 -7.70 -0.87
C TYR A 36 4.83 -6.76 -1.46
N ILE A 37 4.79 -5.53 -0.96
CA ILE A 37 3.86 -4.51 -1.39
C ILE A 37 4.59 -3.24 -1.80
N THR A 38 4.09 -2.55 -2.82
CA THR A 38 4.69 -1.32 -3.33
C THR A 38 3.64 -0.25 -3.58
N THR A 39 4.03 1.02 -3.45
CA THR A 39 3.36 2.11 -4.16
C THR A 39 3.83 2.13 -5.62
N ALA A 40 3.22 2.97 -6.46
CA ALA A 40 3.94 3.51 -7.61
C ALA A 40 5.12 4.36 -7.13
N ILE A 41 6.17 4.51 -7.96
CA ILE A 41 7.20 5.53 -7.70
C ILE A 41 6.73 6.87 -8.26
N SER A 42 6.84 7.91 -7.43
CA SER A 42 6.30 9.23 -7.74
C SER A 42 7.21 9.98 -8.70
N TYR A 43 6.62 10.66 -9.70
CA TYR A 43 7.35 11.55 -10.61
C TYR A 43 7.62 12.91 -9.94
N PRO A 44 8.87 13.22 -9.53
CA PRO A 44 9.16 14.34 -8.64
C PRO A 44 9.41 15.65 -9.40
N ASN A 45 8.55 16.00 -10.37
CA ASN A 45 8.62 17.27 -11.09
C ASN A 45 8.04 18.47 -10.29
N GLY A 46 7.77 18.27 -9.01
CA GLY A 46 7.25 19.27 -8.09
C GLY A 46 7.10 18.72 -6.68
N LYS A 47 6.51 19.52 -5.79
CA LYS A 47 6.26 19.11 -4.40
C LYS A 47 5.25 17.97 -4.32
N PRO A 48 5.36 17.07 -3.31
CA PRO A 48 4.33 16.09 -3.04
C PRO A 48 2.99 16.76 -2.68
N HIS A 49 1.89 16.08 -2.95
CA HIS A 49 0.53 16.50 -2.63
C HIS A 49 -0.27 15.38 -1.99
N ILE A 50 -1.47 15.68 -1.50
CA ILE A 50 -2.29 14.70 -0.78
C ILE A 50 -2.63 13.43 -1.59
N GLY A 51 -2.60 13.47 -2.93
CA GLY A 51 -2.76 12.25 -3.74
C GLY A 51 -1.63 11.25 -3.53
N HIS A 52 -0.37 11.73 -3.47
CA HIS A 52 0.79 10.90 -3.12
C HIS A 52 0.71 10.41 -1.66
N ALA A 53 0.28 11.29 -0.74
CA ALA A 53 0.08 10.93 0.66
C ALA A 53 -0.98 9.84 0.83
N TYR A 54 -2.09 9.92 0.09
CA TYR A 54 -3.16 8.92 0.14
C TYR A 54 -2.68 7.53 -0.30
N GLU A 55 -1.98 7.44 -1.43
CA GLU A 55 -1.40 6.18 -1.92
C GLU A 55 -0.41 5.60 -0.90
N LEU A 56 0.49 6.43 -0.38
CA LEU A 56 1.47 6.03 0.64
C LEU A 56 0.79 5.53 1.92
N ILE A 57 -0.19 6.27 2.45
CA ILE A 57 -0.93 5.92 3.67
C ILE A 57 -1.71 4.62 3.49
N ALA A 58 -2.38 4.43 2.35
CA ALA A 58 -3.15 3.22 2.09
C ALA A 58 -2.25 2.00 1.97
N THR A 59 -1.14 2.12 1.25
CA THR A 59 -0.14 1.04 1.10
C THR A 59 0.50 0.71 2.44
N ASP A 60 0.87 1.73 3.24
CA ASP A 60 1.43 1.55 4.58
C ASP A 60 0.46 0.85 5.54
N ALA A 61 -0.84 1.21 5.48
CA ALA A 61 -1.84 0.56 6.31
C ALA A 61 -1.97 -0.95 5.99
N ILE A 62 -1.91 -1.31 4.71
CA ILE A 62 -1.89 -2.73 4.30
C ILE A 62 -0.60 -3.40 4.77
N ALA A 63 0.56 -2.77 4.57
CA ALA A 63 1.84 -3.31 5.01
C ALA A 63 1.88 -3.56 6.54
N ARG A 64 1.42 -2.59 7.33
CA ARG A 64 1.30 -2.72 8.79
C ARG A 64 0.32 -3.81 9.21
N PHE A 65 -0.83 -3.89 8.53
CA PHE A 65 -1.82 -4.96 8.79
C PHE A 65 -1.20 -6.34 8.57
N MET A 66 -0.49 -6.53 7.47
CA MET A 66 0.18 -7.81 7.17
C MET A 66 1.28 -8.15 8.17
N ARG A 67 2.04 -7.14 8.67
CA ARG A 67 3.01 -7.35 9.77
C ARG A 67 2.33 -7.76 11.08
N LEU A 68 1.22 -7.12 11.44
CA LEU A 68 0.43 -7.47 12.61
C LEU A 68 -0.20 -8.86 12.49
N ASP A 69 -0.47 -9.32 11.27
CA ASP A 69 -0.92 -10.68 10.94
C ASP A 69 0.23 -11.71 10.85
N GLY A 70 1.44 -11.31 11.25
CA GLY A 70 2.60 -12.20 11.35
C GLY A 70 3.37 -12.43 10.04
N LYS A 71 3.14 -11.64 8.99
CA LYS A 71 3.90 -11.72 7.73
C LYS A 71 5.25 -11.01 7.83
N ASP A 72 6.23 -11.57 7.14
CA ASP A 72 7.49 -10.89 6.84
C ASP A 72 7.28 -9.97 5.63
N VAL A 73 7.15 -8.67 5.88
CA VAL A 73 6.72 -7.67 4.89
C VAL A 73 7.90 -6.87 4.37
N PHE A 74 7.96 -6.72 3.05
CA PHE A 74 8.80 -5.75 2.37
C PHE A 74 7.91 -4.69 1.71
N PHE A 75 8.01 -3.45 2.16
CA PHE A 75 7.26 -2.31 1.63
C PHE A 75 8.19 -1.34 0.90
N LEU A 76 7.96 -1.16 -0.40
CA LEU A 76 8.73 -0.30 -1.29
C LEU A 76 7.92 0.93 -1.71
N THR A 77 8.59 2.08 -1.69
CA THR A 77 8.17 3.32 -2.37
C THR A 77 9.39 3.99 -3.01
N GLY A 78 9.22 5.09 -3.73
CA GLY A 78 10.34 5.77 -4.37
C GLY A 78 9.96 6.90 -5.31
N THR A 79 10.94 7.31 -6.13
CA THR A 79 10.80 8.38 -7.13
C THR A 79 11.26 7.96 -8.51
N ASP A 80 10.48 8.34 -9.52
CA ASP A 80 10.80 8.23 -10.95
C ASP A 80 11.38 9.57 -11.44
N GLU A 81 12.69 9.61 -11.68
CA GLU A 81 13.44 10.85 -11.80
C GLU A 81 13.90 11.18 -13.23
N HIS A 82 13.72 10.27 -14.18
CA HIS A 82 14.13 10.45 -15.56
C HIS A 82 13.02 11.07 -16.43
N GLY A 83 13.35 11.38 -17.68
CA GLY A 83 12.42 11.87 -18.68
C GLY A 83 12.48 13.38 -18.94
N ILE A 84 11.84 13.78 -20.04
CA ILE A 84 11.93 15.13 -20.61
C ILE A 84 11.38 16.24 -19.68
N LYS A 85 10.38 15.94 -18.86
CA LYS A 85 9.78 16.93 -17.94
C LYS A 85 10.73 17.37 -16.84
N MET A 86 11.56 16.45 -16.34
CA MET A 86 12.59 16.81 -15.36
C MET A 86 13.60 17.77 -15.98
N LEU A 87 14.05 17.52 -17.21
CA LEU A 87 14.93 18.44 -17.96
C LEU A 87 14.28 19.80 -18.19
N GLN A 88 13.01 19.82 -18.61
CA GLN A 88 12.27 21.07 -18.84
C GLN A 88 12.14 21.90 -17.55
N THR A 89 11.82 21.23 -16.44
CA THR A 89 11.69 21.88 -15.13
C THR A 89 13.04 22.41 -14.65
N ALA A 90 14.11 21.63 -14.74
CA ALA A 90 15.46 22.04 -14.36
C ALA A 90 15.94 23.26 -15.18
N ARG A 91 15.70 23.25 -16.50
CA ARG A 91 16.01 24.38 -17.40
C ARG A 91 15.20 25.64 -17.03
N ALA A 92 13.92 25.49 -16.70
CA ALA A 92 13.07 26.60 -16.28
C ALA A 92 13.52 27.21 -14.94
N GLU A 93 14.08 26.39 -14.04
CA GLU A 93 14.63 26.82 -12.75
C GLU A 93 16.11 27.26 -12.85
N GLY A 94 16.79 27.00 -13.97
CA GLY A 94 18.20 27.36 -14.17
C GLY A 94 19.19 26.55 -13.32
N ILE A 95 18.85 25.27 -13.03
CA ILE A 95 19.67 24.36 -12.24
C ILE A 95 19.98 23.08 -13.02
N GLU A 96 20.95 22.30 -12.55
CA GLU A 96 21.24 20.97 -13.10
C GLU A 96 20.10 20.00 -12.78
N VAL A 97 19.79 19.11 -13.73
CA VAL A 97 18.67 18.16 -13.59
C VAL A 97 18.87 17.17 -12.43
N GLN A 98 20.12 16.77 -12.16
CA GLN A 98 20.43 15.93 -11.00
C GLN A 98 20.15 16.67 -9.68
N GLU A 99 20.45 17.97 -9.60
CA GLU A 99 20.14 18.79 -8.42
C GLU A 99 18.63 18.88 -8.18
N LEU A 100 17.84 19.06 -9.27
CA LEU A 100 16.37 19.04 -9.19
C LEU A 100 15.87 17.71 -8.66
N ALA A 101 16.39 16.59 -9.21
CA ALA A 101 16.00 15.25 -8.80
C ALA A 101 16.33 14.99 -7.32
N ASP A 102 17.53 15.34 -6.88
CA ASP A 102 17.97 15.16 -5.48
C ASP A 102 17.12 15.98 -4.51
N ARG A 103 16.88 17.25 -4.84
CA ARG A 103 16.06 18.15 -4.02
C ARG A 103 14.62 17.64 -3.87
N ASN A 104 14.01 17.26 -4.98
CA ASN A 104 12.62 16.84 -4.98
C ASN A 104 12.45 15.45 -4.38
N ALA A 105 13.33 14.47 -4.68
CA ALA A 105 13.32 13.16 -4.05
C ALA A 105 13.46 13.24 -2.51
N ALA A 106 14.28 14.19 -2.02
CA ALA A 106 14.40 14.43 -0.59
C ALA A 106 13.05 14.84 0.04
N ARG A 107 12.24 15.67 -0.64
CA ARG A 107 10.89 16.05 -0.16
C ARG A 107 9.92 14.88 -0.12
N PHE A 108 9.96 13.98 -1.12
CA PHE A 108 9.15 12.75 -1.09
C PHE A 108 9.59 11.82 0.04
N ARG A 109 10.89 11.69 0.28
CA ARG A 109 11.41 10.92 1.42
C ARG A 109 11.02 11.54 2.77
N GLU A 110 11.06 12.87 2.88
CA GLU A 110 10.58 13.58 4.07
C GLU A 110 9.08 13.30 4.31
N MET A 111 8.26 13.26 3.26
CA MET A 111 6.85 12.91 3.37
C MET A 111 6.62 11.52 3.96
N THR A 112 7.45 10.51 3.61
CA THR A 112 7.32 9.18 4.21
C THR A 112 7.49 9.22 5.72
N SER A 113 8.47 9.98 6.20
CA SER A 113 8.74 10.15 7.63
C SER A 113 7.65 10.97 8.33
N ALA A 114 7.23 12.08 7.71
CA ALA A 114 6.21 12.98 8.27
C ALA A 114 4.85 12.29 8.42
N LEU A 115 4.51 11.35 7.53
CA LEU A 115 3.26 10.58 7.57
C LEU A 115 3.39 9.25 8.34
N ASN A 116 4.51 9.04 9.02
CA ASN A 116 4.79 7.82 9.76
C ASN A 116 4.62 6.55 8.90
N ALA A 117 5.11 6.59 7.64
CA ALA A 117 5.13 5.41 6.78
C ALA A 117 6.25 4.44 7.20
N SER A 118 5.99 3.16 7.07
CA SER A 118 6.87 2.07 7.51
C SER A 118 7.57 1.36 6.34
N ASN A 119 7.84 2.09 5.24
CA ASN A 119 8.54 1.55 4.08
C ASN A 119 9.96 1.10 4.44
N ASP A 120 10.33 -0.08 3.91
CA ASP A 120 11.64 -0.70 4.14
C ASP A 120 12.70 -0.19 3.18
N ASP A 121 12.28 0.32 2.02
CA ASP A 121 13.17 0.90 1.03
C ASP A 121 12.52 2.11 0.34
N PHE A 122 13.36 3.02 -0.16
CA PHE A 122 12.99 4.15 -0.98
C PHE A 122 13.91 4.16 -2.20
N ILE A 123 13.43 3.62 -3.33
CA ILE A 123 14.18 3.48 -4.58
C ILE A 123 14.14 4.79 -5.38
N ARG A 124 15.27 5.12 -6.00
CA ARG A 124 15.37 6.23 -6.96
C ARG A 124 15.82 5.68 -8.31
N THR A 125 15.21 6.11 -9.39
CA THR A 125 15.61 5.62 -10.73
C THR A 125 17.01 6.08 -11.13
N THR A 126 17.53 7.12 -10.50
CA THR A 126 18.92 7.61 -10.68
C THR A 126 19.99 6.77 -9.95
N GLU A 127 19.59 5.82 -9.07
CA GLU A 127 20.55 4.95 -8.37
C GLU A 127 21.17 3.91 -9.31
N GLU A 128 22.46 3.63 -9.14
CA GLU A 128 23.18 2.66 -9.97
C GLU A 128 22.61 1.23 -9.86
N ARG A 129 22.11 0.82 -8.69
CA ARG A 129 21.44 -0.48 -8.52
C ARG A 129 20.21 -0.59 -9.42
N HIS A 130 19.47 0.50 -9.63
CA HIS A 130 18.31 0.52 -10.51
C HIS A 130 18.73 0.49 -11.99
N LYS A 131 19.65 1.36 -12.40
CA LYS A 131 20.17 1.40 -13.77
C LYS A 131 20.77 0.05 -14.19
N HIS A 132 21.47 -0.63 -13.28
CA HIS A 132 21.99 -1.98 -13.51
C HIS A 132 20.86 -2.97 -13.81
N THR A 133 19.80 -2.97 -13.02
CA THR A 133 18.65 -3.84 -13.22
C THR A 133 17.92 -3.56 -14.52
N CYS A 134 17.75 -2.28 -14.90
CA CYS A 134 17.15 -1.90 -16.18
C CYS A 134 17.94 -2.42 -17.39
N ARG A 135 19.28 -2.32 -17.35
CA ARG A 135 20.13 -2.90 -18.39
C ARG A 135 19.99 -4.41 -18.45
N ALA A 136 19.88 -5.09 -17.31
CA ALA A 136 19.76 -6.54 -17.25
C ALA A 136 18.41 -7.05 -17.79
N ILE A 137 17.29 -6.39 -17.45
CA ILE A 137 15.97 -6.81 -18.00
C ILE A 137 15.87 -6.49 -19.48
N TRP A 138 16.39 -5.34 -19.93
CA TRP A 138 16.49 -5.00 -21.34
C TRP A 138 17.22 -6.09 -22.12
N GLN A 139 18.41 -6.50 -21.65
CA GLN A 139 19.21 -7.52 -22.30
C GLN A 139 18.45 -8.85 -22.40
N LYS A 140 17.74 -9.26 -21.35
CA LYS A 140 16.92 -10.49 -21.40
C LYS A 140 15.80 -10.41 -22.42
N MET A 141 15.11 -9.28 -22.56
CA MET A 141 14.08 -9.08 -23.59
C MET A 141 14.69 -9.06 -25.00
N ALA A 142 15.87 -8.47 -25.16
CA ALA A 142 16.61 -8.46 -26.43
C ALA A 142 17.09 -9.86 -26.82
N ASP A 143 17.66 -10.62 -25.87
CA ASP A 143 18.11 -12.00 -26.08
C ASP A 143 16.95 -12.94 -26.46
N ASN A 144 15.73 -12.63 -25.94
CA ASN A 144 14.51 -13.35 -26.32
C ASN A 144 13.98 -12.98 -27.73
N GLY A 145 14.56 -11.96 -28.37
CA GLY A 145 14.17 -11.50 -29.72
C GLY A 145 12.93 -10.59 -29.72
N ASP A 146 12.53 -10.08 -28.54
CA ASP A 146 11.35 -9.21 -28.41
C ASP A 146 11.66 -7.72 -28.58
N ILE A 147 12.94 -7.35 -28.67
CA ILE A 147 13.36 -5.97 -28.95
C ILE A 147 13.95 -5.90 -30.36
N TYR A 148 13.49 -4.96 -31.17
CA TYR A 148 14.01 -4.67 -32.50
C TYR A 148 14.06 -3.17 -32.76
N LYS A 149 14.87 -2.73 -33.73
CA LYS A 149 15.04 -1.32 -34.09
C LYS A 149 14.28 -1.01 -35.38
N ASP A 150 13.50 0.08 -35.38
CA ASP A 150 12.74 0.53 -36.54
C ASP A 150 12.51 2.05 -36.45
N ALA A 151 12.04 2.67 -37.54
CA ALA A 151 11.62 4.07 -37.56
C ALA A 151 10.17 4.17 -37.06
N TYR A 152 9.93 5.08 -36.14
CA TYR A 152 8.60 5.38 -35.65
C TYR A 152 8.15 6.75 -36.11
N ALA A 153 6.89 6.83 -36.57
CA ALA A 153 6.20 8.08 -36.83
C ALA A 153 4.82 8.05 -36.15
N GLY A 154 4.54 9.05 -35.30
CA GLY A 154 3.29 9.07 -34.56
C GLY A 154 3.04 10.36 -33.79
N TRP A 155 1.85 10.47 -33.21
CA TRP A 155 1.44 11.62 -32.40
C TRP A 155 1.93 11.48 -30.97
N TYR A 156 2.92 12.27 -30.56
CA TYR A 156 3.54 12.23 -29.24
C TYR A 156 3.01 13.30 -28.30
N SER A 157 2.61 12.90 -27.09
CA SER A 157 2.30 13.83 -26.01
C SER A 157 3.48 13.95 -25.05
N VAL A 158 4.09 15.11 -24.97
CA VAL A 158 5.17 15.40 -24.01
C VAL A 158 4.67 15.28 -22.56
N ARG A 159 3.41 15.65 -22.31
CA ARG A 159 2.82 15.58 -20.97
C ARG A 159 2.56 14.15 -20.49
N ASP A 160 2.07 13.31 -21.38
CA ASP A 160 1.74 11.93 -21.04
C ASP A 160 2.92 10.98 -21.26
N GLU A 161 4.00 11.51 -21.90
CA GLU A 161 5.16 10.74 -22.34
C GLU A 161 4.78 9.48 -23.13
N ALA A 162 3.76 9.62 -23.98
CA ALA A 162 3.17 8.52 -24.73
C ALA A 162 2.91 8.91 -26.17
N TYR A 163 3.04 7.92 -27.06
CA TYR A 163 2.57 8.00 -28.43
C TYR A 163 1.13 7.52 -28.54
N TYR A 164 0.40 8.14 -29.47
CA TYR A 164 -0.97 7.81 -29.79
C TYR A 164 -1.14 7.58 -31.27
N ASP A 165 -1.96 6.61 -31.65
CA ASP A 165 -2.38 6.45 -33.02
C ASP A 165 -3.28 7.62 -33.44
N GLU A 166 -3.36 7.89 -34.74
CA GLU A 166 -4.22 8.97 -35.25
C GLU A 166 -5.69 8.79 -34.83
N SER A 167 -6.15 7.54 -34.76
CA SER A 167 -7.49 7.17 -34.31
C SER A 167 -7.78 7.43 -32.83
N GLU A 168 -6.74 7.59 -32.01
CA GLU A 168 -6.82 7.91 -30.58
C GLU A 168 -6.77 9.43 -30.33
N THR A 169 -6.54 10.24 -31.36
CA THR A 169 -6.36 11.68 -31.26
C THR A 169 -7.49 12.44 -31.92
N GLU A 170 -7.75 13.68 -31.50
CA GLU A 170 -8.76 14.57 -32.05
C GLU A 170 -8.18 15.96 -32.32
N VAL A 171 -8.60 16.60 -33.42
CA VAL A 171 -8.29 18.03 -33.65
C VAL A 171 -9.44 18.84 -33.08
N ARG A 172 -9.13 19.83 -32.21
CA ARG A 172 -10.13 20.72 -31.60
C ARG A 172 -10.28 22.02 -32.34
N ASP A 173 -11.21 22.88 -31.91
CA ASP A 173 -11.57 24.15 -32.54
C ASP A 173 -10.41 25.15 -32.63
N ASP A 174 -9.38 24.99 -31.77
CA ASP A 174 -8.13 25.79 -31.79
C ASP A 174 -7.13 25.33 -32.86
N GLY A 175 -7.47 24.27 -33.61
CA GLY A 175 -6.59 23.71 -34.65
C GLY A 175 -5.46 22.82 -34.11
N VAL A 176 -5.40 22.61 -32.79
CA VAL A 176 -4.40 21.76 -32.13
C VAL A 176 -4.93 20.34 -32.04
N ARG A 177 -4.06 19.32 -32.22
CA ARG A 177 -4.41 17.93 -32.04
C ARG A 177 -4.17 17.51 -30.59
N TYR A 178 -5.10 16.76 -30.01
CA TYR A 178 -5.08 16.33 -28.62
C TYR A 178 -5.17 14.80 -28.51
N GLY A 179 -4.44 14.24 -27.57
CA GLY A 179 -4.52 12.83 -27.19
C GLY A 179 -5.71 12.52 -26.27
N PRO A 180 -5.93 11.24 -25.92
CA PRO A 180 -7.05 10.79 -25.07
C PRO A 180 -7.11 11.42 -23.68
N GLN A 181 -5.97 11.88 -23.17
CA GLN A 181 -5.84 12.56 -21.87
C GLN A 181 -6.17 14.07 -21.95
N GLY A 182 -6.57 14.55 -23.13
CA GLY A 182 -6.80 15.98 -23.37
C GLY A 182 -5.54 16.81 -23.40
N THR A 183 -4.41 16.24 -23.76
CA THR A 183 -3.10 16.89 -23.86
C THR A 183 -2.74 17.11 -25.32
N PRO A 184 -2.10 18.26 -25.67
CA PRO A 184 -1.59 18.47 -27.01
C PRO A 184 -0.60 17.37 -27.43
N VAL A 185 -0.66 16.99 -28.70
CA VAL A 185 0.24 16.01 -29.31
C VAL A 185 0.89 16.61 -30.56
N GLU A 186 2.15 16.25 -30.79
CA GLU A 186 2.94 16.67 -31.95
C GLU A 186 3.33 15.44 -32.77
N TRP A 187 3.39 15.60 -34.09
CA TRP A 187 3.90 14.53 -34.96
C TRP A 187 5.41 14.41 -34.83
N VAL A 188 5.87 13.23 -34.44
CA VAL A 188 7.30 12.92 -34.27
C VAL A 188 7.64 11.72 -35.15
N GLU A 189 8.77 11.80 -35.84
CA GLU A 189 9.38 10.70 -36.57
C GLU A 189 10.81 10.53 -36.07
N GLU A 190 11.08 9.36 -35.46
CA GLU A 190 12.40 9.05 -34.92
C GLU A 190 12.71 7.55 -35.04
N GLU A 191 14.00 7.20 -35.10
CA GLU A 191 14.45 5.84 -34.94
C GLU A 191 14.28 5.42 -33.49
N SER A 192 13.70 4.27 -33.24
CA SER A 192 13.42 3.75 -31.90
C SER A 192 13.62 2.25 -31.82
N TYR A 193 13.91 1.78 -30.62
CA TYR A 193 13.77 0.37 -30.28
C TYR A 193 12.31 0.08 -29.94
N PHE A 194 11.80 -1.04 -30.45
CA PHE A 194 10.43 -1.52 -30.22
C PHE A 194 10.43 -2.81 -29.43
N PHE A 195 9.47 -2.94 -28.53
CA PHE A 195 9.11 -4.19 -27.89
C PHE A 195 7.91 -4.82 -28.61
N ARG A 196 7.98 -6.12 -28.92
CA ARG A 196 6.91 -6.89 -29.59
C ARG A 196 5.71 -7.11 -28.67
N LEU A 197 5.11 -6.02 -28.19
CA LEU A 197 3.99 -6.08 -27.26
C LEU A 197 2.78 -6.82 -27.86
N SER A 198 2.56 -6.67 -29.18
CA SER A 198 1.50 -7.36 -29.92
C SER A 198 1.56 -8.88 -29.78
N ALA A 199 2.77 -9.46 -29.67
CA ALA A 199 2.96 -10.90 -29.48
C ALA A 199 2.50 -11.42 -28.10
N TYR A 200 2.25 -10.53 -27.15
CA TYR A 200 1.85 -10.88 -25.78
C TYR A 200 0.34 -10.77 -25.53
N GLN A 201 -0.45 -10.30 -26.51
CA GLN A 201 -1.90 -10.07 -26.38
C GLN A 201 -2.64 -11.29 -25.82
N ASP A 202 -2.50 -12.43 -26.47
CA ASP A 202 -3.23 -13.66 -26.07
C ASP A 202 -2.79 -14.16 -24.70
N ARG A 203 -1.50 -14.01 -24.37
CA ARG A 203 -0.95 -14.39 -23.06
C ARG A 203 -1.48 -13.48 -21.94
N LEU A 204 -1.65 -12.19 -22.22
CA LEU A 204 -2.23 -11.22 -21.28
C LEU A 204 -3.73 -11.49 -21.06
N LEU A 205 -4.51 -11.71 -22.13
CA LEU A 205 -5.92 -12.05 -22.02
C LEU A 205 -6.13 -13.34 -21.20
N LYS A 206 -5.29 -14.36 -21.46
CA LYS A 206 -5.29 -15.60 -20.69
C LYS A 206 -4.95 -15.35 -19.22
N LEU A 207 -3.96 -14.51 -18.92
CA LEU A 207 -3.62 -14.12 -17.54
C LEU A 207 -4.82 -13.56 -16.81
N TYR A 208 -5.57 -12.63 -17.43
CA TYR A 208 -6.73 -11.98 -16.81
C TYR A 208 -7.93 -12.91 -16.64
N GLU A 209 -8.08 -13.89 -17.52
CA GLU A 209 -9.12 -14.92 -17.43
C GLU A 209 -8.83 -15.93 -16.33
N GLU A 210 -7.59 -16.43 -16.26
CA GLU A 210 -7.17 -17.44 -15.28
C GLU A 210 -6.98 -16.86 -13.87
N ASN A 211 -6.68 -15.55 -13.75
CA ASN A 211 -6.44 -14.86 -12.48
C ASN A 211 -7.24 -13.55 -12.45
N PRO A 212 -8.56 -13.63 -12.24
CA PRO A 212 -9.42 -12.44 -12.26
C PRO A 212 -9.08 -11.40 -11.16
N GLU A 213 -8.43 -11.83 -10.08
CA GLU A 213 -7.93 -10.96 -9.02
C GLU A 213 -6.60 -10.25 -9.36
N PHE A 214 -5.94 -10.58 -10.48
CA PHE A 214 -4.70 -9.93 -10.90
C PHE A 214 -4.85 -8.41 -11.03
N ILE A 215 -6.01 -7.93 -11.50
CA ILE A 215 -6.33 -6.51 -11.64
C ILE A 215 -7.50 -6.13 -10.75
N GLY A 216 -7.27 -5.20 -9.83
CA GLY A 216 -8.33 -4.63 -9.00
C GLY A 216 -8.41 -3.11 -9.12
N PRO A 217 -9.59 -2.54 -8.83
CA PRO A 217 -10.90 -3.16 -8.73
C PRO A 217 -11.45 -3.65 -10.09
N ASP A 218 -12.59 -4.35 -10.09
CA ASP A 218 -13.20 -4.94 -11.29
C ASP A 218 -13.43 -3.93 -12.43
N THR A 219 -13.72 -2.69 -12.12
CA THR A 219 -13.87 -1.62 -13.10
C THR A 219 -12.60 -1.42 -13.91
N ARG A 220 -11.43 -1.45 -13.26
CA ARG A 220 -10.13 -1.32 -13.92
C ARG A 220 -9.80 -2.55 -14.74
N ARG A 221 -10.08 -3.74 -14.21
CA ARG A 221 -9.94 -4.98 -14.99
C ARG A 221 -10.72 -4.94 -16.29
N ASN A 222 -11.99 -4.54 -16.22
CA ASN A 222 -12.86 -4.49 -17.41
C ASN A 222 -12.33 -3.49 -18.46
N GLU A 223 -11.82 -2.33 -18.04
CA GLU A 223 -11.17 -1.34 -18.91
C GLU A 223 -9.92 -1.94 -19.60
N VAL A 224 -9.05 -2.61 -18.84
CA VAL A 224 -7.83 -3.22 -19.38
C VAL A 224 -8.15 -4.36 -20.34
N VAL A 225 -9.05 -5.27 -19.96
CA VAL A 225 -9.48 -6.38 -20.84
C VAL A 225 -10.06 -5.83 -22.14
N SER A 226 -10.92 -4.82 -22.07
CA SER A 226 -11.48 -4.16 -23.27
C SER A 226 -10.38 -3.54 -24.14
N PHE A 227 -9.39 -2.89 -23.53
CA PHE A 227 -8.28 -2.29 -24.26
C PHE A 227 -7.44 -3.36 -24.98
N VAL A 228 -7.01 -4.41 -24.28
CA VAL A 228 -6.16 -5.46 -24.85
C VAL A 228 -6.89 -6.26 -25.94
N SER A 229 -8.21 -6.49 -25.77
CA SER A 229 -9.01 -7.23 -26.75
C SER A 229 -9.19 -6.51 -28.10
N ARG A 230 -8.94 -5.19 -28.15
CA ARG A 230 -9.01 -4.42 -29.41
C ARG A 230 -7.79 -4.61 -30.30
N GLY A 231 -6.73 -5.20 -29.78
CA GLY A 231 -5.43 -5.38 -30.44
C GLY A 231 -4.36 -4.51 -29.79
N LEU A 232 -3.17 -5.07 -29.65
CA LEU A 232 -1.99 -4.38 -29.16
C LEU A 232 -1.03 -4.08 -30.29
N ASN A 233 -0.51 -2.87 -30.34
CA ASN A 233 0.60 -2.46 -31.20
C ASN A 233 1.93 -2.67 -30.47
N ASP A 234 3.03 -2.83 -31.21
CA ASP A 234 4.36 -2.89 -30.64
C ASP A 234 4.73 -1.54 -30.01
N LEU A 235 5.45 -1.60 -28.90
CA LEU A 235 5.72 -0.44 -28.05
C LEU A 235 7.09 0.17 -28.36
N SER A 236 7.15 1.46 -28.68
CA SER A 236 8.41 2.21 -28.79
C SER A 236 9.06 2.35 -27.40
N MET A 237 10.27 1.80 -27.27
CA MET A 237 10.96 1.60 -25.98
C MET A 237 12.20 2.48 -25.78
N SER A 238 12.53 3.38 -26.73
CA SER A 238 13.67 4.30 -26.58
C SER A 238 13.38 5.69 -27.13
N ARG A 239 14.21 6.64 -26.75
CA ARG A 239 14.15 8.04 -27.18
C ARG A 239 15.55 8.52 -27.54
N THR A 240 15.62 9.41 -28.53
CA THR A 240 16.85 10.10 -28.97
C THR A 240 16.78 11.61 -28.77
N THR A 241 15.61 12.14 -28.41
CA THR A 241 15.35 13.58 -28.32
C THR A 241 15.89 14.23 -27.04
N PHE A 242 16.31 13.43 -26.06
CA PHE A 242 16.93 13.86 -24.79
C PHE A 242 17.86 12.76 -24.26
N ASP A 243 18.75 13.12 -23.33
CA ASP A 243 19.80 12.28 -22.76
C ASP A 243 19.60 11.95 -21.27
N TRP A 244 18.61 12.58 -20.59
CA TRP A 244 18.31 12.33 -19.19
C TRP A 244 17.47 11.06 -19.02
N GLY A 245 18.16 9.93 -18.93
CA GLY A 245 17.58 8.60 -18.82
C GLY A 245 18.66 7.53 -18.72
N ILE A 246 18.27 6.28 -18.82
CA ILE A 246 19.20 5.14 -18.81
C ILE A 246 19.58 4.82 -20.26
N PRO A 247 20.87 4.88 -20.64
CA PRO A 247 21.30 4.53 -21.99
C PRO A 247 20.98 3.08 -22.34
N VAL A 248 20.55 2.85 -23.58
CA VAL A 248 20.33 1.50 -24.13
C VAL A 248 21.66 0.77 -24.21
N PRO A 249 21.76 -0.49 -23.73
CA PRO A 249 22.98 -1.27 -23.81
C PRO A 249 23.49 -1.40 -25.25
N GLY A 250 24.72 -0.93 -25.51
CA GLY A 250 25.35 -0.97 -26.83
C GLY A 250 24.93 0.13 -27.81
N ASP A 251 24.05 1.06 -27.42
CA ASP A 251 23.62 2.18 -28.26
C ASP A 251 23.30 3.41 -27.38
N GLU A 252 24.34 4.14 -26.98
CA GLU A 252 24.24 5.29 -26.08
C GLU A 252 23.54 6.51 -26.70
N ALA A 253 23.25 6.50 -28.01
CA ALA A 253 22.44 7.52 -28.65
C ALA A 253 20.95 7.43 -28.26
N HIS A 254 20.54 6.31 -27.74
CA HIS A 254 19.18 6.05 -27.26
C HIS A 254 19.13 5.97 -25.73
N VAL A 255 18.16 6.58 -25.09
CA VAL A 255 17.79 6.32 -23.70
C VAL A 255 16.53 5.48 -23.63
N MET A 256 16.44 4.62 -22.60
CA MET A 256 15.27 3.78 -22.37
C MET A 256 14.02 4.62 -22.16
N TYR A 257 12.90 4.13 -22.67
CA TYR A 257 11.58 4.69 -22.42
C TYR A 257 11.26 4.68 -20.92
N VAL A 258 10.69 5.78 -20.43
CA VAL A 258 10.43 6.02 -19.01
C VAL A 258 9.68 4.88 -18.32
N TRP A 259 8.77 4.19 -19.02
CA TRP A 259 8.02 3.08 -18.42
C TRP A 259 8.81 1.76 -18.34
N VAL A 260 9.83 1.54 -19.18
CA VAL A 260 10.79 0.44 -18.97
C VAL A 260 11.62 0.69 -17.73
N ASP A 261 12.08 1.93 -17.61
CA ASP A 261 12.82 2.44 -16.46
C ASP A 261 11.96 2.35 -15.20
N ALA A 262 10.86 3.10 -15.13
CA ALA A 262 10.02 3.18 -13.95
C ALA A 262 9.52 1.81 -13.44
N LEU A 263 8.96 0.94 -14.32
CA LEU A 263 8.40 -0.35 -13.91
C LEU A 263 9.45 -1.32 -13.35
N THR A 264 10.71 -1.19 -13.78
CA THR A 264 11.80 -2.04 -13.32
C THR A 264 12.19 -1.79 -11.86
N ASN A 265 11.77 -0.68 -11.25
CA ASN A 265 12.06 -0.35 -9.85
C ASN A 265 11.65 -1.48 -8.88
N TYR A 266 10.52 -2.11 -9.13
CA TYR A 266 9.97 -3.19 -8.29
C TYR A 266 10.89 -4.40 -8.20
N LEU A 267 11.61 -4.67 -9.27
CA LEU A 267 12.59 -5.75 -9.33
C LEU A 267 13.94 -5.30 -8.77
N SER A 268 14.34 -4.05 -9.06
CA SER A 268 15.61 -3.46 -8.58
C SER A 268 15.73 -3.47 -7.06
N ALA A 269 14.63 -3.15 -6.37
CA ALA A 269 14.59 -3.13 -4.91
C ALA A 269 14.81 -4.50 -4.26
N THR A 270 14.57 -5.58 -5.00
CA THR A 270 14.84 -6.94 -4.53
C THR A 270 16.30 -7.37 -4.71
N GLY A 271 17.11 -6.58 -5.44
CA GLY A 271 18.51 -6.87 -5.72
C GLY A 271 18.75 -7.74 -6.95
N TRP A 272 17.68 -8.08 -7.71
CA TRP A 272 17.84 -8.77 -8.99
C TRP A 272 18.62 -7.88 -9.99
N PRO A 273 19.51 -8.43 -10.89
CA PRO A 273 19.70 -9.85 -11.19
C PRO A 273 20.66 -10.59 -10.26
N GLU A 274 21.28 -9.91 -9.31
CA GLU A 274 22.23 -10.52 -8.39
C GLU A 274 21.54 -11.42 -7.37
N THR A 275 22.32 -12.32 -6.75
CA THR A 275 21.82 -13.11 -5.61
C THR A 275 21.79 -12.23 -4.37
N HIS A 276 20.60 -11.87 -3.91
CA HIS A 276 20.38 -11.03 -2.75
C HIS A 276 19.30 -11.62 -1.84
N GLU A 277 19.38 -11.37 -0.53
CA GLU A 277 18.41 -11.88 0.44
C GLU A 277 16.97 -11.44 0.15
N ARG A 278 16.79 -10.24 -0.41
CA ARG A 278 15.49 -9.69 -0.81
C ARG A 278 14.89 -10.32 -2.05
N ASN A 279 15.65 -11.11 -2.86
CA ASN A 279 15.08 -11.82 -4.01
C ASN A 279 13.94 -12.74 -3.60
N ARG A 280 13.93 -13.22 -2.36
CA ARG A 280 12.85 -14.04 -1.81
C ARG A 280 11.49 -13.34 -1.79
N PHE A 281 11.45 -12.01 -1.81
CA PHE A 281 10.20 -11.24 -1.86
C PHE A 281 9.59 -11.19 -3.26
N TRP A 282 10.38 -11.39 -4.34
CA TRP A 282 9.80 -11.46 -5.67
C TRP A 282 9.11 -12.81 -5.92
N PRO A 283 7.95 -12.87 -6.60
CA PRO A 283 7.16 -11.76 -7.13
C PRO A 283 6.43 -10.97 -6.03
N ALA A 284 6.12 -9.69 -6.34
CA ALA A 284 5.33 -8.85 -5.47
C ALA A 284 3.92 -9.41 -5.25
N ASP A 285 3.40 -9.25 -4.02
CA ASP A 285 2.02 -9.62 -3.69
C ASP A 285 1.04 -8.54 -4.17
N ALA A 286 1.41 -7.26 -4.10
CA ALA A 286 0.58 -6.17 -4.59
C ALA A 286 1.39 -4.96 -5.06
N HIS A 287 1.02 -4.41 -6.23
CA HIS A 287 1.36 -3.06 -6.65
C HIS A 287 0.14 -2.17 -6.45
N ILE A 288 0.23 -1.19 -5.56
CA ILE A 288 -0.81 -0.19 -5.31
C ILE A 288 -0.46 1.06 -6.11
N ILE A 289 -1.35 1.48 -7.01
CA ILE A 289 -1.03 2.50 -8.00
C ILE A 289 -2.23 3.41 -8.28
N GLY A 290 -1.99 4.60 -8.80
CA GLY A 290 -3.06 5.46 -9.32
C GLY A 290 -3.77 4.84 -10.54
N LYS A 291 -5.07 5.07 -10.66
CA LYS A 291 -5.89 4.53 -11.77
C LYS A 291 -5.44 4.93 -13.16
N ASP A 292 -4.73 6.05 -13.29
CA ASP A 292 -4.21 6.61 -14.54
C ASP A 292 -3.04 5.81 -15.12
N ILE A 293 -2.33 5.05 -14.29
CA ILE A 293 -1.18 4.25 -14.69
C ILE A 293 -1.44 2.73 -14.67
N VAL A 294 -2.71 2.32 -14.54
CA VAL A 294 -3.11 0.91 -14.52
C VAL A 294 -2.66 0.17 -15.78
N ARG A 295 -2.81 0.79 -16.97
CA ARG A 295 -2.41 0.18 -18.25
C ARG A 295 -0.94 -0.20 -18.28
N PHE A 296 -0.05 0.64 -17.78
CA PHE A 296 1.38 0.36 -17.76
C PHE A 296 1.72 -0.83 -16.86
N HIS A 297 1.08 -0.93 -15.70
CA HIS A 297 1.34 -1.97 -14.71
C HIS A 297 0.66 -3.32 -15.03
N THR A 298 -0.40 -3.30 -15.82
CA THR A 298 -1.17 -4.51 -16.12
C THR A 298 -0.96 -5.05 -17.52
N VAL A 299 -0.44 -4.23 -18.46
CA VAL A 299 -0.15 -4.65 -19.84
C VAL A 299 1.36 -4.69 -20.08
N TYR A 300 2.05 -3.55 -19.90
CA TYR A 300 3.48 -3.47 -20.25
C TYR A 300 4.33 -4.28 -19.26
N TRP A 301 4.16 -4.06 -17.96
CA TRP A 301 4.96 -4.74 -16.94
C TRP A 301 4.88 -6.28 -17.02
N PRO A 302 3.70 -6.90 -17.04
CA PRO A 302 3.62 -8.34 -17.20
C PRO A 302 4.19 -8.84 -18.54
N ALA A 303 4.06 -8.09 -19.65
CA ALA A 303 4.65 -8.46 -20.92
C ALA A 303 6.20 -8.44 -20.87
N PHE A 304 6.80 -7.42 -20.24
CA PHE A 304 8.26 -7.35 -20.04
C PHE A 304 8.76 -8.51 -19.17
N LEU A 305 8.05 -8.80 -18.08
CA LEU A 305 8.38 -9.94 -17.21
C LEU A 305 8.25 -11.28 -17.93
N MET A 306 7.20 -11.48 -18.72
CA MET A 306 7.01 -12.68 -19.53
C MET A 306 8.13 -12.84 -20.55
N SER A 307 8.57 -11.75 -21.20
CA SER A 307 9.69 -11.75 -22.12
C SER A 307 11.00 -12.08 -21.42
N ALA A 308 11.23 -11.47 -20.26
CA ALA A 308 12.43 -11.73 -19.47
C ALA A 308 12.43 -13.11 -18.76
N GLY A 309 11.34 -13.89 -18.85
CA GLY A 309 11.20 -15.19 -18.18
C GLY A 309 11.10 -15.08 -16.66
N LEU A 310 10.54 -13.98 -16.15
CA LEU A 310 10.40 -13.68 -14.72
C LEU A 310 8.97 -13.91 -14.22
N PRO A 311 8.78 -14.29 -12.95
CA PRO A 311 7.46 -14.41 -12.34
C PRO A 311 6.71 -13.08 -12.33
N LEU A 312 5.37 -13.14 -12.46
CA LEU A 312 4.49 -11.97 -12.44
C LEU A 312 4.08 -11.59 -11.02
N PRO A 313 3.80 -10.30 -10.72
CA PRO A 313 3.17 -9.89 -9.47
C PRO A 313 1.79 -10.56 -9.34
N ARG A 314 1.28 -10.67 -8.10
CA ARG A 314 -0.01 -11.32 -7.84
C ARG A 314 -1.19 -10.40 -8.09
N HIS A 315 -1.07 -9.13 -7.65
CA HIS A 315 -2.12 -8.13 -7.78
C HIS A 315 -1.57 -6.79 -8.25
N VAL A 316 -2.33 -6.10 -9.07
CA VAL A 316 -2.17 -4.68 -9.39
C VAL A 316 -3.49 -4.00 -9.03
N PHE A 317 -3.48 -3.10 -8.05
CA PHE A 317 -4.67 -2.42 -7.59
C PHE A 317 -4.63 -0.93 -7.90
N GLY A 318 -5.56 -0.48 -8.77
CA GLY A 318 -5.67 0.92 -9.18
C GLY A 318 -6.63 1.69 -8.28
N HIS A 319 -6.10 2.55 -7.39
CA HIS A 319 -6.95 3.42 -6.57
C HIS A 319 -7.42 4.67 -7.34
N GLY A 320 -8.51 5.29 -6.85
CA GLY A 320 -9.08 6.49 -7.42
C GLY A 320 -8.34 7.77 -7.00
N PHE A 321 -8.77 8.91 -7.53
CA PHE A 321 -8.22 10.23 -7.19
C PHE A 321 -8.91 10.84 -5.98
N LEU A 322 -8.19 11.70 -5.29
CA LEU A 322 -8.77 12.60 -4.30
C LEU A 322 -9.09 13.94 -4.94
N PHE A 323 -10.34 14.37 -4.77
CA PHE A 323 -10.81 15.68 -5.19
C PHE A 323 -10.89 16.64 -3.99
N ASN A 324 -10.56 17.90 -4.23
CA ASN A 324 -10.77 18.96 -3.26
C ASN A 324 -12.17 19.56 -3.49
N ARG A 325 -13.10 19.34 -2.57
CA ARG A 325 -14.52 19.79 -2.68
C ARG A 325 -15.16 19.43 -4.02
N GLY A 326 -14.87 18.23 -4.54
CA GLY A 326 -15.40 17.74 -5.81
C GLY A 326 -14.64 18.19 -7.05
N GLU A 327 -13.59 19.01 -6.92
CA GLU A 327 -12.76 19.47 -8.03
C GLU A 327 -11.41 18.75 -8.08
N LYS A 328 -10.96 18.39 -9.29
CA LYS A 328 -9.64 17.79 -9.49
C LYS A 328 -8.55 18.78 -9.10
N MET A 329 -7.62 18.34 -8.25
CA MET A 329 -6.47 19.18 -7.89
C MET A 329 -5.55 19.39 -9.08
N SER A 330 -5.17 20.64 -9.30
CA SER A 330 -4.16 21.00 -10.28
C SER A 330 -3.37 22.23 -9.83
N LYS A 331 -2.09 22.29 -10.24
CA LYS A 331 -1.24 23.48 -9.98
C LYS A 331 -1.81 24.76 -10.60
N SER A 332 -2.45 24.64 -11.76
CA SER A 332 -3.07 25.77 -12.45
C SER A 332 -4.29 26.34 -11.73
N LEU A 333 -5.01 25.53 -10.96
CA LEU A 333 -6.15 25.96 -10.15
C LEU A 333 -5.74 26.44 -8.76
N GLY A 334 -4.49 26.24 -8.35
CA GLY A 334 -4.00 26.61 -7.03
C GLY A 334 -4.68 25.88 -5.87
N ASN A 335 -5.35 24.75 -6.15
CA ASN A 335 -6.11 23.96 -5.17
C ASN A 335 -5.38 22.69 -4.72
N VAL A 336 -4.07 22.60 -4.99
CA VAL A 336 -3.21 21.51 -4.52
C VAL A 336 -2.96 21.67 -3.03
N VAL A 337 -3.17 20.60 -2.28
CA VAL A 337 -3.02 20.59 -0.82
C VAL A 337 -1.72 19.90 -0.42
N ASP A 338 -0.97 20.58 0.42
CA ASP A 338 0.29 20.10 0.98
C ASP A 338 0.00 19.08 2.10
N PRO A 339 0.53 17.84 2.01
CA PRO A 339 0.30 16.83 3.03
C PRO A 339 0.95 17.16 4.38
N PHE A 340 2.01 17.97 4.40
CA PHE A 340 2.66 18.39 5.65
C PHE A 340 1.77 19.37 6.42
N GLU A 341 1.17 20.35 5.73
CA GLU A 341 0.22 21.28 6.33
C GLU A 341 -1.01 20.55 6.89
N MET A 342 -1.53 19.55 6.16
CA MET A 342 -2.63 18.72 6.66
C MET A 342 -2.24 17.92 7.91
N ALA A 343 -1.06 17.32 7.91
CA ALA A 343 -0.57 16.55 9.07
C ALA A 343 -0.36 17.43 10.29
N GLU A 344 0.11 18.67 10.11
CA GLU A 344 0.27 19.66 11.18
C GLU A 344 -1.10 20.13 11.73
N LEU A 345 -2.05 20.40 10.83
CA LEU A 345 -3.37 20.94 11.22
C LEU A 345 -4.24 19.91 11.94
N TYR A 346 -4.27 18.67 11.46
CA TYR A 346 -5.21 17.65 11.97
C TYR A 346 -4.56 16.58 12.83
N GLY A 347 -3.25 16.38 12.69
CA GLY A 347 -2.52 15.23 13.22
C GLY A 347 -2.42 14.08 12.19
N VAL A 348 -1.29 13.37 12.24
CA VAL A 348 -0.98 12.31 11.28
C VAL A 348 -1.98 11.16 11.35
N ASP A 349 -2.26 10.63 12.54
CA ASP A 349 -3.19 9.50 12.71
C ASP A 349 -4.62 9.86 12.31
N GLN A 350 -5.05 11.11 12.60
CA GLN A 350 -6.35 11.62 12.21
C GLN A 350 -6.50 11.72 10.69
N MET A 351 -5.46 12.23 10.01
CA MET A 351 -5.39 12.30 8.55
C MET A 351 -5.42 10.89 7.93
N ARG A 352 -4.63 9.96 8.46
CA ARG A 352 -4.60 8.55 8.03
C ARG A 352 -5.97 7.90 8.18
N TYR A 353 -6.59 8.04 9.34
CA TYR A 353 -7.93 7.51 9.60
C TYR A 353 -8.97 8.08 8.63
N PHE A 354 -8.98 9.40 8.44
CA PHE A 354 -9.93 10.06 7.55
C PHE A 354 -9.86 9.50 6.14
N PHE A 355 -8.67 9.46 5.53
CA PHE A 355 -8.51 8.97 4.16
C PHE A 355 -8.94 7.51 3.99
N LEU A 356 -8.62 6.67 4.93
CA LEU A 356 -8.90 5.24 4.84
C LEU A 356 -10.34 4.89 5.20
N ARG A 357 -11.02 5.75 5.97
CA ARG A 357 -12.40 5.55 6.40
C ARG A 357 -13.41 6.20 5.47
N GLU A 358 -13.13 7.43 5.00
CA GLU A 358 -14.05 8.21 4.20
C GLU A 358 -14.08 7.77 2.74
N VAL A 359 -12.92 7.42 2.19
CA VAL A 359 -12.78 7.10 0.77
C VAL A 359 -12.80 5.58 0.57
N PRO A 360 -13.83 4.99 -0.10
CA PRO A 360 -13.80 3.60 -0.49
C PRO A 360 -12.61 3.35 -1.43
N PHE A 361 -11.60 2.61 -0.94
CA PHE A 361 -10.36 2.38 -1.67
C PHE A 361 -10.65 1.71 -3.03
N GLY A 362 -10.13 2.28 -4.11
CA GLY A 362 -10.45 1.92 -5.50
C GLY A 362 -11.36 2.92 -6.22
N ASN A 363 -12.13 3.73 -5.48
CA ASN A 363 -12.98 4.77 -6.02
C ASN A 363 -12.37 6.16 -5.86
N ASP A 364 -12.88 7.10 -6.64
CA ASP A 364 -12.57 8.52 -6.42
C ASP A 364 -13.21 8.98 -5.11
N GLY A 365 -12.49 9.80 -4.36
CA GLY A 365 -12.94 10.40 -3.11
C GLY A 365 -12.85 11.91 -3.13
N SER A 366 -13.60 12.53 -2.25
CA SER A 366 -13.51 13.98 -2.02
C SER A 366 -13.22 14.23 -0.55
N TYR A 367 -12.46 15.26 -0.26
CA TYR A 367 -12.25 15.71 1.10
C TYR A 367 -12.72 17.15 1.26
N SER A 368 -13.10 17.47 2.49
CA SER A 368 -13.33 18.84 2.94
C SER A 368 -12.89 18.96 4.39
N HIS A 369 -12.61 20.19 4.82
CA HIS A 369 -12.29 20.48 6.21
C HIS A 369 -13.38 19.97 7.15
N GLU A 370 -14.65 20.24 6.82
CA GLU A 370 -15.80 19.85 7.61
C GLU A 370 -15.92 18.32 7.75
N ALA A 371 -15.65 17.57 6.68
CA ALA A 371 -15.68 16.11 6.72
C ALA A 371 -14.57 15.54 7.60
N ILE A 372 -13.36 16.12 7.53
CA ILE A 372 -12.23 15.72 8.39
C ILE A 372 -12.55 15.98 9.86
N VAL A 373 -12.98 17.21 10.19
CA VAL A 373 -13.33 17.60 11.57
C VAL A 373 -14.45 16.73 12.12
N ASN A 374 -15.47 16.44 11.31
CA ASN A 374 -16.55 15.55 11.71
C ASN A 374 -16.04 14.14 12.07
N ARG A 375 -15.18 13.54 11.26
CA ARG A 375 -14.59 12.22 11.55
C ARG A 375 -13.72 12.24 12.80
N ILE A 376 -12.88 13.26 12.98
CA ILE A 376 -12.06 13.41 14.17
C ILE A 376 -12.94 13.50 15.42
N ASN A 377 -13.96 14.35 15.39
CA ASN A 377 -14.79 14.61 16.58
C ASN A 377 -15.78 13.49 16.86
N ALA A 378 -16.44 12.92 15.86
CA ALA A 378 -17.42 11.86 16.04
C ALA A 378 -16.74 10.51 16.32
N ASP A 379 -15.95 10.01 15.37
CA ASP A 379 -15.44 8.64 15.43
C ASP A 379 -14.27 8.51 16.43
N LEU A 380 -13.31 9.45 16.41
CA LEU A 380 -12.11 9.32 17.22
C LEU A 380 -12.29 9.88 18.63
N ALA A 381 -12.74 11.14 18.76
CA ALA A 381 -12.85 11.76 20.08
C ALA A 381 -14.07 11.25 20.87
N ASN A 382 -15.27 11.23 20.25
CA ASN A 382 -16.50 10.87 20.96
C ASN A 382 -16.68 9.36 21.11
N ASP A 383 -16.44 8.56 20.04
CA ASP A 383 -16.68 7.14 20.15
C ASP A 383 -15.54 6.42 20.87
N LEU A 384 -14.36 6.26 20.22
CA LEU A 384 -13.26 5.49 20.80
C LEU A 384 -12.57 6.21 21.96
N GLY A 385 -12.27 7.50 21.77
CA GLY A 385 -11.54 8.30 22.77
C GLY A 385 -12.32 8.47 24.08
N ASN A 386 -13.60 8.81 24.01
CA ASN A 386 -14.44 8.97 25.20
C ASN A 386 -14.72 7.62 25.88
N LEU A 387 -14.93 6.53 25.13
CA LEU A 387 -15.08 5.19 25.71
C LEU A 387 -13.83 4.81 26.52
N ALA A 388 -12.64 4.97 25.95
CA ALA A 388 -11.37 4.68 26.61
C ALA A 388 -11.17 5.57 27.85
N GLN A 389 -11.36 6.89 27.70
CA GLN A 389 -11.16 7.84 28.81
C GLN A 389 -12.10 7.57 29.99
N ARG A 390 -13.39 7.30 29.72
CA ARG A 390 -14.38 7.04 30.75
C ARG A 390 -14.12 5.73 31.49
N SER A 391 -13.86 4.64 30.75
CA SER A 391 -13.61 3.33 31.34
C SER A 391 -12.31 3.30 32.14
N LEU A 392 -11.20 3.81 31.62
CA LEU A 392 -9.92 3.87 32.33
C LEU A 392 -9.97 4.79 33.55
N SER A 393 -10.68 5.94 33.47
CA SER A 393 -10.89 6.82 34.63
C SER A 393 -11.70 6.15 35.73
N MET A 394 -12.67 5.32 35.39
CA MET A 394 -13.43 4.54 36.36
C MET A 394 -12.59 3.46 37.01
N ILE A 395 -11.76 2.74 36.23
CA ILE A 395 -10.81 1.76 36.74
C ILE A 395 -9.82 2.42 37.72
N ALA A 396 -9.23 3.54 37.33
CA ALA A 396 -8.29 4.27 38.18
C ALA A 396 -8.91 4.68 39.56
N LYS A 397 -10.18 5.11 39.54
CA LYS A 397 -10.88 5.61 40.75
C LYS A 397 -11.50 4.50 41.62
N ASN A 398 -11.87 3.34 41.02
CA ASN A 398 -12.71 2.36 41.73
C ASN A 398 -12.12 0.97 41.79
N CYS A 399 -11.01 0.72 41.06
CA CYS A 399 -10.31 -0.58 40.98
C CYS A 399 -8.82 -0.43 41.30
N GLU A 400 -8.45 0.50 42.16
CA GLU A 400 -7.06 0.74 42.62
C GLU A 400 -6.06 1.01 41.47
N GLY A 401 -6.53 1.49 40.32
CA GLY A 401 -5.69 1.69 39.12
C GLY A 401 -5.19 0.39 38.52
N ARG A 402 -5.87 -0.73 38.74
CA ARG A 402 -5.51 -2.05 38.23
C ARG A 402 -6.59 -2.61 37.32
N VAL A 403 -6.21 -3.46 36.38
CA VAL A 403 -7.17 -4.22 35.57
C VAL A 403 -8.11 -4.98 36.52
N PRO A 404 -9.43 -4.72 36.46
CA PRO A 404 -10.38 -5.34 37.39
C PRO A 404 -10.39 -6.87 37.29
N GLN A 405 -10.64 -7.56 38.40
CA GLN A 405 -10.96 -8.99 38.40
C GLN A 405 -12.41 -9.15 37.94
N PRO A 406 -12.71 -9.78 36.80
CA PRO A 406 -14.09 -10.02 36.40
C PRO A 406 -14.73 -11.12 37.24
N GLY A 407 -16.02 -10.97 37.51
CA GLY A 407 -16.88 -12.05 37.99
C GLY A 407 -17.41 -12.94 36.84
N ASN A 408 -18.59 -13.51 37.01
CA ASN A 408 -19.23 -14.28 35.95
C ASN A 408 -19.71 -13.40 34.81
N PHE A 409 -19.33 -13.77 33.57
CA PHE A 409 -19.80 -13.07 32.38
C PHE A 409 -21.27 -13.39 32.07
N SER A 410 -22.06 -12.35 31.81
CA SER A 410 -23.41 -12.47 31.24
C SER A 410 -23.34 -12.84 29.76
N ASP A 411 -24.50 -13.10 29.14
CA ASP A 411 -24.56 -13.35 27.71
C ASP A 411 -24.19 -12.09 26.88
N GLU A 412 -24.53 -10.91 27.39
CA GLU A 412 -24.15 -9.62 26.76
C GLU A 412 -22.63 -9.38 26.81
N ASP A 413 -21.98 -9.72 27.95
CA ASP A 413 -20.53 -9.64 28.08
C ASP A 413 -19.83 -10.54 27.06
N ARG A 414 -20.28 -11.80 26.98
CA ARG A 414 -19.74 -12.78 26.02
C ARG A 414 -19.95 -12.32 24.58
N ALA A 415 -21.14 -11.88 24.24
CA ALA A 415 -21.44 -11.42 22.88
C ALA A 415 -20.51 -10.27 22.43
N LEU A 416 -20.24 -9.32 23.33
CA LEU A 416 -19.36 -8.19 23.03
C LEU A 416 -17.89 -8.62 22.93
N LEU A 417 -17.42 -9.48 23.84
CA LEU A 417 -16.07 -10.03 23.80
C LEU A 417 -15.84 -10.89 22.54
N ASP A 418 -16.80 -11.73 22.19
CA ASP A 418 -16.72 -12.59 21.00
C ASP A 418 -16.68 -11.75 19.72
N ALA A 419 -17.49 -10.68 19.65
CA ALA A 419 -17.46 -9.74 18.51
C ALA A 419 -16.10 -9.05 18.38
N ALA A 420 -15.50 -8.62 19.49
CA ALA A 420 -14.16 -8.04 19.48
C ALA A 420 -13.09 -9.04 19.06
N HIS A 421 -13.08 -10.24 19.64
CA HIS A 421 -12.10 -11.28 19.33
C HIS A 421 -12.23 -11.85 17.90
N ALA A 422 -13.39 -11.69 17.25
CA ALA A 422 -13.59 -12.06 15.85
C ALA A 422 -13.01 -11.02 14.85
N LEU A 423 -12.64 -9.81 15.30
CA LEU A 423 -12.16 -8.74 14.42
C LEU A 423 -10.96 -9.13 13.54
N PRO A 424 -9.91 -9.83 14.04
CA PRO A 424 -8.79 -10.22 13.19
C PRO A 424 -9.22 -11.05 11.99
N GLU A 425 -10.14 -12.00 12.15
CA GLU A 425 -10.64 -12.83 11.05
C GLU A 425 -11.56 -12.05 10.12
N THR A 426 -12.48 -11.26 10.69
CA THR A 426 -13.43 -10.42 9.91
C THR A 426 -12.69 -9.42 9.04
N THR A 427 -11.67 -8.75 9.57
CA THR A 427 -10.94 -7.71 8.84
C THR A 427 -9.93 -8.28 7.85
N ARG A 428 -9.42 -9.50 8.07
CA ARG A 428 -8.45 -10.14 7.17
C ARG A 428 -8.99 -10.28 5.75
N GLY A 429 -10.22 -10.75 5.58
CA GLY A 429 -10.86 -10.87 4.27
C GLY A 429 -11.07 -9.53 3.57
N GLU A 430 -11.42 -8.49 4.33
CA GLU A 430 -11.59 -7.14 3.78
C GLU A 430 -10.25 -6.52 3.34
N MET A 431 -9.19 -6.68 4.15
CA MET A 431 -7.86 -6.17 3.84
C MET A 431 -7.20 -6.91 2.67
N GLN A 432 -7.38 -8.23 2.55
CA GLN A 432 -6.91 -9.01 1.41
C GLN A 432 -7.59 -8.59 0.09
N ALA A 433 -8.82 -8.13 0.17
CA ALA A 433 -9.57 -7.58 -0.97
C ALA A 433 -9.38 -6.06 -1.16
N PHE A 434 -8.43 -5.44 -0.47
CA PHE A 434 -8.13 -4.01 -0.50
C PHE A 434 -9.33 -3.11 -0.10
N ARG A 435 -10.28 -3.62 0.70
CA ARG A 435 -11.45 -2.88 1.19
C ARG A 435 -11.20 -2.30 2.58
N ILE A 436 -10.19 -1.44 2.72
CA ILE A 436 -9.73 -0.89 4.01
C ILE A 436 -10.87 -0.21 4.77
N HIS A 437 -11.73 0.57 4.09
CA HIS A 437 -12.87 1.24 4.70
C HIS A 437 -13.84 0.25 5.36
N ARG A 438 -14.04 -0.95 4.76
CA ARG A 438 -14.90 -1.98 5.35
C ARG A 438 -14.29 -2.67 6.57
N ALA A 439 -12.99 -2.87 6.56
CA ALA A 439 -12.30 -3.33 7.76
C ALA A 439 -12.49 -2.33 8.92
N LEU A 440 -12.35 -1.03 8.65
CA LEU A 440 -12.62 0.02 9.63
C LEU A 440 -14.10 0.08 10.04
N GLU A 441 -15.05 -0.13 9.14
CA GLU A 441 -16.48 -0.24 9.48
C GLU A 441 -16.75 -1.36 10.47
N ALA A 442 -16.17 -2.53 10.25
CA ALA A 442 -16.32 -3.66 11.17
C ALA A 442 -15.75 -3.35 12.57
N ILE A 443 -14.59 -2.69 12.64
CA ILE A 443 -14.00 -2.27 13.91
C ILE A 443 -14.90 -1.24 14.61
N TRP A 444 -15.39 -0.21 13.90
CA TRP A 444 -16.25 0.83 14.49
C TRP A 444 -17.63 0.31 14.88
N GLN A 445 -18.12 -0.76 14.25
CA GLN A 445 -19.31 -1.45 14.73
C GLN A 445 -19.10 -1.98 16.16
N VAL A 446 -17.96 -2.60 16.44
CA VAL A 446 -17.63 -3.10 17.78
C VAL A 446 -17.43 -1.95 18.78
N VAL A 447 -16.81 -0.83 18.36
CA VAL A 447 -16.70 0.38 19.20
C VAL A 447 -18.09 0.92 19.56
N GLY A 448 -19.02 0.98 18.59
CA GLY A 448 -20.41 1.40 18.81
C GLY A 448 -21.15 0.46 19.77
N ASP A 449 -20.97 -0.85 19.61
CA ASP A 449 -21.56 -1.86 20.51
C ASP A 449 -21.01 -1.73 21.94
N ALA A 450 -19.70 -1.47 22.08
CA ALA A 450 -19.07 -1.25 23.38
C ALA A 450 -19.58 0.03 24.07
N ASN A 451 -19.81 1.11 23.32
CA ASN A 451 -20.42 2.33 23.85
C ASN A 451 -21.86 2.09 24.35
N ARG A 452 -22.68 1.35 23.56
CA ARG A 452 -24.05 0.99 23.97
C ARG A 452 -24.04 0.10 25.20
N TYR A 453 -23.17 -0.93 25.22
CA TYR A 453 -23.00 -1.80 26.37
C TYR A 453 -22.59 -1.01 27.63
N PHE A 454 -21.57 -0.15 27.54
CA PHE A 454 -21.10 0.66 28.66
C PHE A 454 -22.21 1.58 29.19
N ALA A 455 -23.03 2.15 28.32
CA ALA A 455 -24.16 3.00 28.68
C ALA A 455 -25.30 2.17 29.34
N SER A 456 -25.65 1.01 28.80
CA SER A 456 -26.75 0.17 29.32
C SER A 456 -26.42 -0.49 30.65
N GLN A 457 -25.16 -0.84 30.90
CA GLN A 457 -24.72 -1.44 32.16
C GLN A 457 -24.53 -0.44 33.30
N GLU A 458 -24.50 0.87 33.01
CA GLU A 458 -24.40 1.97 34.00
C GLU A 458 -23.33 1.70 35.09
N PRO A 459 -22.05 1.45 34.80
CA PRO A 459 -21.06 1.07 35.80
C PRO A 459 -20.90 2.14 36.90
N TRP A 460 -21.22 3.40 36.63
CA TRP A 460 -21.23 4.47 37.61
C TRP A 460 -22.33 4.31 38.67
N ALA A 461 -23.45 3.67 38.35
CA ALA A 461 -24.52 3.33 39.30
C ALA A 461 -24.16 2.03 40.06
N LEU A 462 -23.65 1.02 39.36
CA LEU A 462 -23.22 -0.27 39.94
C LEU A 462 -22.15 -0.12 41.03
N LYS A 463 -21.34 0.92 41.00
CA LYS A 463 -20.37 1.22 42.04
C LYS A 463 -20.94 1.14 43.48
N LYS A 464 -22.21 1.50 43.66
CA LYS A 464 -22.87 1.54 44.98
C LYS A 464 -23.69 0.28 45.25
N THR A 465 -24.23 -0.34 44.22
CA THR A 465 -25.21 -1.42 44.33
C THR A 465 -24.62 -2.81 44.11
N ASP A 466 -23.66 -2.91 43.16
CA ASP A 466 -22.99 -4.15 42.79
C ASP A 466 -21.57 -3.89 42.27
N PRO A 467 -20.58 -3.69 43.17
CA PRO A 467 -19.19 -3.41 42.79
C PRO A 467 -18.52 -4.55 41.98
N GLU A 468 -18.92 -5.81 42.17
CA GLU A 468 -18.42 -6.96 41.44
C GLU A 468 -18.87 -6.89 39.97
N ARG A 469 -20.14 -6.59 39.73
CA ARG A 469 -20.67 -6.39 38.38
C ARG A 469 -20.01 -5.17 37.71
N MET A 470 -19.82 -4.07 38.46
CA MET A 470 -19.07 -2.91 37.95
C MET A 470 -17.65 -3.32 37.46
N ALA A 471 -16.92 -4.08 38.28
CA ALA A 471 -15.59 -4.55 37.94
C ALA A 471 -15.60 -5.41 36.66
N THR A 472 -16.60 -6.29 36.51
CA THR A 472 -16.79 -7.12 35.31
C THR A 472 -17.06 -6.26 34.07
N VAL A 473 -17.96 -5.27 34.16
CA VAL A 473 -18.26 -4.35 33.05
C VAL A 473 -17.01 -3.55 32.60
N LEU A 474 -16.25 -3.06 33.58
CA LEU A 474 -15.01 -2.32 33.30
C LEU A 474 -13.93 -3.21 32.66
N TYR A 475 -13.83 -4.48 33.11
CA TYR A 475 -12.92 -5.47 32.51
C TYR A 475 -13.29 -5.73 31.04
N VAL A 476 -14.56 -6.04 30.76
CA VAL A 476 -15.06 -6.31 29.41
C VAL A 476 -14.77 -5.13 28.49
N THR A 477 -15.07 -3.89 28.96
CA THR A 477 -14.83 -2.69 28.17
C THR A 477 -13.32 -2.47 27.90
N ALA A 478 -12.46 -2.68 28.91
CA ALA A 478 -11.01 -2.54 28.76
C ALA A 478 -10.45 -3.58 27.78
N GLU A 479 -10.94 -4.82 27.82
CA GLU A 479 -10.53 -5.88 26.89
C GLU A 479 -10.95 -5.55 25.46
N VAL A 480 -12.17 -5.07 25.25
CA VAL A 480 -12.62 -4.63 23.92
C VAL A 480 -11.77 -3.49 23.39
N ILE A 481 -11.45 -2.49 24.21
CA ILE A 481 -10.57 -1.38 23.83
C ILE A 481 -9.17 -1.90 23.47
N ARG A 482 -8.65 -2.89 24.19
CA ARG A 482 -7.37 -3.51 23.87
C ARG A 482 -7.38 -4.16 22.48
N VAL A 483 -8.39 -4.97 22.20
CA VAL A 483 -8.50 -5.62 20.87
C VAL A 483 -8.65 -4.59 19.77
N VAL A 484 -9.55 -3.61 19.93
CA VAL A 484 -9.72 -2.50 18.99
C VAL A 484 -8.39 -1.76 18.77
N ALA A 485 -7.65 -1.44 19.85
CA ALA A 485 -6.37 -0.77 19.75
C ALA A 485 -5.33 -1.61 18.98
N VAL A 486 -5.30 -2.93 19.16
CA VAL A 486 -4.45 -3.84 18.37
C VAL A 486 -4.83 -3.75 16.89
N MET A 487 -6.13 -3.76 16.55
CA MET A 487 -6.60 -3.72 15.17
C MET A 487 -6.30 -2.41 14.45
N VAL A 488 -6.45 -1.28 15.14
CA VAL A 488 -6.26 0.06 14.51
C VAL A 488 -4.80 0.51 14.42
N GLN A 489 -3.82 -0.25 14.95
CA GLN A 489 -2.39 0.04 14.79
C GLN A 489 -1.97 0.17 13.32
N ALA A 490 -2.62 -0.59 12.43
CA ALA A 490 -2.34 -0.51 11.00
C ALA A 490 -2.64 0.86 10.41
N VAL A 491 -3.65 1.55 10.95
CA VAL A 491 -4.16 2.83 10.45
C VAL A 491 -3.63 4.01 11.26
N MET A 492 -3.69 3.91 12.59
CA MET A 492 -3.33 4.96 13.56
C MET A 492 -2.26 4.44 14.53
N PRO A 493 -1.01 4.22 14.06
CA PRO A 493 0.00 3.51 14.85
C PRO A 493 0.38 4.21 16.16
N GLU A 494 0.43 5.55 16.18
CA GLU A 494 0.81 6.29 17.38
C GLU A 494 -0.31 6.31 18.43
N SER A 495 -1.53 6.63 18.01
CA SER A 495 -2.70 6.68 18.91
C SER A 495 -3.07 5.30 19.44
N ALA A 496 -3.01 4.28 18.61
CA ALA A 496 -3.20 2.89 19.03
C ALA A 496 -2.13 2.45 20.03
N GLY A 497 -0.87 2.79 19.77
CA GLY A 497 0.23 2.56 20.70
C GLY A 497 -0.03 3.18 22.08
N LYS A 498 -0.47 4.43 22.12
CA LYS A 498 -0.83 5.12 23.37
C LYS A 498 -1.99 4.42 24.12
N LEU A 499 -3.01 3.95 23.40
CA LEU A 499 -4.11 3.17 24.02
C LEU A 499 -3.59 1.88 24.64
N LEU A 500 -2.72 1.15 23.93
CA LEU A 500 -2.11 -0.10 24.41
C LEU A 500 -1.18 0.14 25.60
N ASP A 501 -0.45 1.26 25.62
CA ASP A 501 0.38 1.66 26.76
C ASP A 501 -0.50 1.96 27.99
N LEU A 502 -1.61 2.68 27.83
CA LEU A 502 -2.58 2.95 28.90
C LEU A 502 -3.24 1.69 29.46
N LEU A 503 -3.31 0.62 28.66
CA LEU A 503 -3.78 -0.71 29.08
C LEU A 503 -2.66 -1.62 29.58
N ALA A 504 -1.42 -1.10 29.71
CA ALA A 504 -0.23 -1.82 30.11
C ALA A 504 0.07 -3.07 29.25
N VAL A 505 -0.30 -3.05 27.95
CA VAL A 505 -0.04 -4.14 27.00
C VAL A 505 1.41 -4.08 26.56
N PRO A 506 2.23 -5.11 26.80
CA PRO A 506 3.64 -5.13 26.39
C PRO A 506 3.80 -5.02 24.87
N GLN A 507 4.92 -4.44 24.39
CA GLN A 507 5.18 -4.27 22.95
C GLN A 507 5.19 -5.60 22.17
N ASN A 508 5.66 -6.68 22.79
CA ASN A 508 5.70 -8.04 22.22
C ASN A 508 4.38 -8.82 22.31
N ALA A 509 3.29 -8.18 22.75
CA ALA A 509 1.95 -8.76 22.85
C ALA A 509 0.90 -7.89 22.12
N ARG A 510 1.28 -7.33 20.96
CA ARG A 510 0.44 -6.40 20.19
C ARG A 510 0.18 -6.87 18.76
N GLN A 511 0.36 -8.18 18.49
CA GLN A 511 0.05 -8.80 17.21
C GLN A 511 -1.41 -9.31 17.19
N PHE A 512 -1.94 -9.62 16.02
CA PHE A 512 -3.29 -10.19 15.94
C PHE A 512 -3.42 -11.53 16.65
N ALA A 513 -2.36 -12.34 16.67
CA ALA A 513 -2.33 -13.59 17.42
C ALA A 513 -2.52 -13.38 18.93
N ASP A 514 -2.07 -12.23 19.45
CA ASP A 514 -2.16 -11.92 20.89
C ASP A 514 -3.58 -11.49 21.32
N THR A 515 -4.49 -11.22 20.37
CA THR A 515 -5.89 -10.90 20.70
C THR A 515 -6.63 -12.05 21.35
N THR A 516 -6.16 -13.29 21.16
CA THR A 516 -6.70 -14.48 21.79
C THR A 516 -6.40 -14.58 23.29
N THR A 517 -5.40 -13.85 23.78
CA THR A 517 -5.03 -13.77 25.19
C THR A 517 -5.63 -12.51 25.80
N GLN A 518 -6.55 -12.68 26.74
CA GLN A 518 -7.23 -11.55 27.39
C GLN A 518 -6.32 -10.82 28.38
N LEU A 519 -6.70 -9.59 28.75
CA LEU A 519 -6.04 -8.80 29.79
C LEU A 519 -5.92 -9.59 31.10
N ALA A 520 -4.73 -9.61 31.67
CA ALA A 520 -4.52 -10.20 32.98
C ALA A 520 -5.07 -9.28 34.08
N ALA A 521 -5.99 -9.78 34.90
CA ALA A 521 -6.50 -9.06 36.04
C ALA A 521 -5.40 -8.72 37.06
N GLY A 522 -5.53 -7.58 37.75
CA GLY A 522 -4.59 -7.10 38.75
C GLY A 522 -3.34 -6.38 38.22
N VAL A 523 -3.15 -6.33 36.90
CA VAL A 523 -2.07 -5.52 36.29
C VAL A 523 -2.29 -4.04 36.56
N GLU A 524 -1.26 -3.36 37.04
CA GLU A 524 -1.29 -1.92 37.31
C GLU A 524 -1.32 -1.11 36.00
N LEU A 525 -2.26 -0.19 35.90
CA LEU A 525 -2.45 0.67 34.73
C LEU A 525 -1.85 2.07 34.97
N PRO A 526 -1.27 2.69 33.94
CA PRO A 526 -0.88 4.09 33.99
C PRO A 526 -2.07 5.02 34.27
N GLN A 527 -1.77 6.26 34.69
CA GLN A 527 -2.82 7.26 34.84
C GLN A 527 -3.52 7.55 33.51
N PRO A 528 -4.86 7.56 33.47
CA PRO A 528 -5.61 7.80 32.26
C PRO A 528 -5.30 9.15 31.63
N GLN A 529 -5.07 9.15 30.33
CA GLN A 529 -4.85 10.36 29.52
C GLN A 529 -5.73 10.31 28.27
N GLY A 530 -6.16 11.47 27.79
CA GLY A 530 -6.88 11.56 26.52
C GLY A 530 -5.95 11.24 25.34
N VAL A 531 -6.38 10.32 24.46
CA VAL A 531 -5.61 9.92 23.28
C VAL A 531 -6.07 10.66 22.03
N PHE A 532 -7.36 10.91 21.91
CA PHE A 532 -7.97 11.59 20.76
C PHE A 532 -8.55 12.94 21.19
N PRO A 533 -7.80 14.04 21.06
CA PRO A 533 -8.33 15.37 21.33
C PRO A 533 -9.40 15.73 20.29
N ARG A 534 -10.39 16.50 20.71
CA ARG A 534 -11.31 17.13 19.78
C ARG A 534 -10.58 18.19 18.96
N TYR A 535 -10.91 18.25 17.68
CA TYR A 535 -10.53 19.40 16.88
C TYR A 535 -11.41 20.59 17.29
N VAL A 536 -10.76 21.70 17.58
CA VAL A 536 -11.39 22.97 17.91
C VAL A 536 -10.84 24.01 16.94
N GLU A 537 -11.73 24.75 16.28
CA GLU A 537 -11.31 25.88 15.43
C GLU A 537 -10.48 26.86 16.26
N ALA A 538 -9.35 27.32 15.68
CA ALA A 538 -8.65 28.44 16.27
C ALA A 538 -9.58 29.66 16.27
N GLU A 539 -9.71 30.34 17.40
CA GLU A 539 -10.42 31.62 17.44
C GLU A 539 -9.73 32.59 16.46
N ALA A 540 -10.53 33.15 15.54
CA ALA A 540 -10.06 34.02 14.45
C ALA A 540 -9.58 35.38 14.99
#